data_8006216bd6eee53d2494514e9ecfde67
#
_entry.id   8006216bd6eee53d2494514e9ecfde67
#
_cell.length_a   1.000
_cell.length_b   1.000
_cell.length_c   1.000
_cell.angle_alpha   90.00
_cell.angle_beta   90.00
_cell.angle_gamma   90.00
#
_symmetry.space_group_name_H-M   'P 1'
#
loop_
_entity.id
_entity.type
_entity.pdbx_description
1 polymer ?
#
loop_
_entity_poly.entity_id
_entity_poly.type
_entity_poly.pdbx_seq_one_letter_code
_entity_poly.pdbx_strand_id
1 'polypeptide(L)'
;MAETSHWTGSEKYLCDPALAQAFHMARTLGMPLLIEGEPGTGKTELPIHYAKDRGLDMEVYPVGSKSNVEQFVARFDHVKYLRDSQIEILNAQREERGLDSKLTTGDRNPESLADYVVKGPAAKAYSKPNSVLLIDEIDKAPREFPNDLLYALSHRKFIMPESGEVIEVSEQDMPAIVITSNREQELPTAFKGRCIYHYIDFPDQETMGKIIDKHNPNLDEKVVKVAMDVFYHLRRLGLERAPTTREILNWLKYMSEIAPEDAVKKISGLEGIGALIKTQDDMLRVNRMIGADENFGNNLN
;
A
#
# COMPACT_ATOMS: atom_id res chain seq x y z
N MET A 1 -9.64 15.39 -26.70
CA MET A 1 -8.45 14.53 -26.48
C MET A 1 -7.66 15.22 -25.37
N ALA A 2 -7.85 14.78 -24.12
CA ALA A 2 -7.09 15.31 -22.98
C ALA A 2 -5.66 14.76 -23.12
N GLU A 3 -4.68 15.66 -23.04
CA GLU A 3 -3.26 15.33 -22.99
C GLU A 3 -3.04 14.24 -21.94
N THR A 4 -2.72 13.05 -22.39
CA THR A 4 -2.20 11.95 -21.55
C THR A 4 -0.75 12.27 -21.20
N SER A 5 -0.51 13.40 -20.53
CA SER A 5 0.81 13.68 -19.99
C SER A 5 1.16 12.59 -19.00
N HIS A 6 2.29 11.91 -19.24
CA HIS A 6 2.85 10.94 -18.30
C HIS A 6 2.93 11.56 -16.92
N TRP A 7 2.31 10.93 -15.93
CA TRP A 7 2.50 11.37 -14.56
C TRP A 7 3.91 10.97 -14.11
N THR A 8 4.70 11.94 -13.71
CA THR A 8 6.14 11.77 -13.40
C THR A 8 6.45 11.96 -11.90
N GLY A 9 5.42 11.93 -11.06
CA GLY A 9 5.55 12.13 -9.63
C GLY A 9 4.75 13.33 -9.13
N SER A 10 4.88 13.63 -7.86
CA SER A 10 4.22 14.76 -7.19
C SER A 10 5.23 15.61 -6.40
N GLU A 11 4.74 16.65 -5.73
CA GLU A 11 5.57 17.47 -4.86
C GLU A 11 6.34 16.63 -3.82
N LYS A 12 5.70 15.61 -3.25
CA LYS A 12 6.28 14.75 -2.19
C LYS A 12 6.72 13.36 -2.65
N TYR A 13 6.50 13.00 -3.89
CA TYR A 13 6.89 11.69 -4.42
C TYR A 13 7.78 11.84 -5.64
N LEU A 14 8.99 11.31 -5.54
CA LEU A 14 9.94 11.23 -6.65
C LEU A 14 9.69 9.92 -7.40
N CYS A 15 9.05 10.01 -8.57
CA CYS A 15 8.81 8.85 -9.41
C CYS A 15 9.99 8.64 -10.36
N ASP A 16 10.54 7.44 -10.35
CA ASP A 16 11.54 7.05 -11.36
C ASP A 16 10.92 7.07 -12.76
N PRO A 17 11.62 7.57 -13.80
CA PRO A 17 11.09 7.65 -15.16
C PRO A 17 10.67 6.31 -15.74
N ALA A 18 11.39 5.22 -15.45
CA ALA A 18 11.04 3.89 -15.93
C ALA A 18 9.77 3.36 -15.23
N LEU A 19 9.62 3.64 -13.93
CA LEU A 19 8.39 3.35 -13.18
C LEU A 19 7.19 4.15 -13.72
N ALA A 20 7.38 5.44 -14.00
CA ALA A 20 6.35 6.29 -14.59
C ALA A 20 5.90 5.74 -15.96
N GLN A 21 6.84 5.30 -16.78
CA GLN A 21 6.56 4.68 -18.07
C GLN A 21 5.81 3.35 -17.91
N ALA A 22 6.24 2.47 -16.99
CA ALA A 22 5.56 1.20 -16.71
C ALA A 22 4.12 1.43 -16.21
N PHE A 23 3.91 2.41 -15.35
CA PHE A 23 2.59 2.78 -14.87
C PHE A 23 1.69 3.33 -15.97
N HIS A 24 2.22 4.17 -16.85
CA HIS A 24 1.49 4.67 -18.03
C HIS A 24 1.11 3.53 -18.96
N MET A 25 2.04 2.60 -19.24
CA MET A 25 1.77 1.40 -20.05
C MET A 25 0.66 0.54 -19.44
N ALA A 26 0.72 0.27 -18.13
CA ALA A 26 -0.28 -0.51 -17.43
C ALA A 26 -1.69 0.11 -17.59
N ARG A 27 -1.80 1.41 -17.40
CA ARG A 27 -3.06 2.14 -17.56
C ARG A 27 -3.57 2.11 -19.00
N THR A 28 -2.69 2.33 -19.98
CA THR A 28 -3.06 2.34 -21.40
C THR A 28 -3.56 0.98 -21.88
N LEU A 29 -3.00 -0.11 -21.35
CA LEU A 29 -3.38 -1.47 -21.70
C LEU A 29 -4.51 -2.03 -20.82
N GLY A 30 -4.96 -1.30 -19.79
CA GLY A 30 -5.93 -1.81 -18.82
C GLY A 30 -5.40 -3.03 -18.05
N MET A 31 -4.08 -3.11 -17.82
CA MET A 31 -3.41 -4.19 -17.10
C MET A 31 -2.97 -3.73 -15.71
N PRO A 32 -2.89 -4.63 -14.72
CA PRO A 32 -2.29 -4.29 -13.43
C PRO A 32 -0.80 -3.98 -13.56
N LEU A 33 -0.30 -3.00 -12.79
CA LEU A 33 1.13 -2.79 -12.58
C LEU A 33 1.57 -3.58 -11.34
N LEU A 34 2.44 -4.56 -11.51
CA LEU A 34 3.12 -5.25 -10.41
C LEU A 34 4.45 -4.55 -10.12
N ILE A 35 4.57 -4.04 -8.91
CA ILE A 35 5.79 -3.39 -8.41
C ILE A 35 6.44 -4.28 -7.36
N GLU A 36 7.62 -4.81 -7.66
CA GLU A 36 8.44 -5.52 -6.69
C GLU A 36 9.62 -4.65 -6.24
N GLY A 37 10.15 -4.91 -5.04
CA GLY A 37 11.31 -4.21 -4.50
C GLY A 37 11.43 -4.41 -2.99
N GLU A 38 12.55 -4.00 -2.42
CA GLU A 38 12.77 -4.05 -0.98
C GLU A 38 11.72 -3.24 -0.20
N PRO A 39 11.47 -3.57 1.09
CA PRO A 39 10.66 -2.73 1.97
C PRO A 39 11.19 -1.28 2.02
N GLY A 40 10.27 -0.31 1.95
CA GLY A 40 10.62 1.11 2.06
C GLY A 40 11.14 1.77 0.77
N THR A 41 11.04 1.11 -0.39
CA THR A 41 11.40 1.71 -1.69
C THR A 41 10.32 2.62 -2.28
N GLY A 42 9.17 2.80 -1.62
CA GLY A 42 8.11 3.71 -2.07
C GLY A 42 7.08 3.09 -3.01
N LYS A 43 6.98 1.75 -3.08
CA LYS A 43 5.99 1.02 -3.92
C LYS A 43 4.56 1.47 -3.69
N THR A 44 4.14 1.53 -2.43
CA THR A 44 2.80 1.92 -1.99
C THR A 44 2.54 3.42 -2.19
N GLU A 45 3.59 4.24 -2.20
CA GLU A 45 3.47 5.70 -2.34
C GLU A 45 3.04 6.12 -3.76
N LEU A 46 3.39 5.36 -4.80
CA LEU A 46 3.03 5.67 -6.19
C LEU A 46 1.50 5.84 -6.36
N PRO A 47 0.66 4.81 -6.05
CA PRO A 47 -0.78 4.94 -6.25
C PRO A 47 -1.42 5.98 -5.34
N ILE A 48 -0.91 6.16 -4.10
CA ILE A 48 -1.40 7.16 -3.15
C ILE A 48 -1.19 8.58 -3.72
N HIS A 49 0.04 8.88 -4.15
CA HIS A 49 0.36 10.20 -4.69
C HIS A 49 -0.32 10.45 -6.03
N TYR A 50 -0.44 9.42 -6.88
CA TYR A 50 -1.16 9.53 -8.13
C TYR A 50 -2.65 9.85 -7.92
N ALA A 51 -3.32 9.10 -7.03
CA ALA A 51 -4.73 9.33 -6.72
C ALA A 51 -4.97 10.73 -6.18
N LYS A 52 -4.12 11.16 -5.22
CA LYS A 52 -4.20 12.50 -4.62
C LYS A 52 -3.99 13.62 -5.64
N ASP A 53 -2.99 13.49 -6.48
CA ASP A 53 -2.61 14.49 -7.47
C ASP A 53 -3.69 14.70 -8.55
N ARG A 54 -4.41 13.62 -8.89
CA ARG A 54 -5.49 13.60 -9.87
C ARG A 54 -6.89 13.76 -9.28
N GLY A 55 -7.01 13.83 -7.96
CA GLY A 55 -8.30 13.89 -7.26
C GLY A 55 -9.17 12.67 -7.49
N LEU A 56 -8.55 11.46 -7.57
CA LEU A 56 -9.23 10.22 -7.85
C LEU A 56 -9.60 9.48 -6.56
N ASP A 57 -10.71 8.75 -6.59
CA ASP A 57 -11.05 7.81 -5.54
C ASP A 57 -10.05 6.65 -5.51
N MET A 58 -9.65 6.25 -4.31
CA MET A 58 -8.70 5.15 -4.12
C MET A 58 -9.28 4.11 -3.18
N GLU A 59 -9.24 2.85 -3.62
CA GLU A 59 -9.55 1.69 -2.80
C GLU A 59 -8.26 0.91 -2.51
N VAL A 60 -8.11 0.46 -1.27
CA VAL A 60 -6.92 -0.27 -0.81
C VAL A 60 -7.33 -1.64 -0.29
N TYR A 61 -6.64 -2.67 -0.77
CA TYR A 61 -6.75 -4.02 -0.26
C TYR A 61 -5.41 -4.45 0.36
N PRO A 62 -5.23 -4.31 1.68
CA PRO A 62 -4.05 -4.83 2.36
C PRO A 62 -4.13 -6.35 2.40
N VAL A 63 -3.16 -7.02 1.78
CA VAL A 63 -3.15 -8.46 1.67
C VAL A 63 -2.50 -9.09 2.91
N GLY A 64 -3.05 -10.22 3.34
CA GLY A 64 -2.53 -10.99 4.47
C GLY A 64 -2.83 -12.48 4.32
N SER A 65 -2.39 -13.27 5.28
CA SER A 65 -2.49 -14.73 5.27
C SER A 65 -3.93 -15.30 5.24
N LYS A 66 -4.94 -14.48 5.45
CA LYS A 66 -6.36 -14.85 5.38
C LYS A 66 -7.11 -14.17 4.24
N SER A 67 -6.40 -13.46 3.36
CA SER A 67 -6.99 -12.80 2.21
C SER A 67 -7.63 -13.81 1.26
N ASN A 68 -8.81 -13.47 0.75
CA ASN A 68 -9.54 -14.26 -0.23
C ASN A 68 -10.31 -13.36 -1.21
N VAL A 69 -10.78 -13.95 -2.31
CA VAL A 69 -11.48 -13.22 -3.37
C VAL A 69 -12.81 -12.64 -2.92
N GLU A 70 -13.51 -13.29 -2.01
CA GLU A 70 -14.77 -12.79 -1.48
C GLU A 70 -14.60 -11.47 -0.73
N GLN A 71 -13.54 -11.34 0.08
CA GLN A 71 -13.22 -10.08 0.76
C GLN A 71 -12.75 -9.00 -0.22
N PHE A 72 -12.08 -9.41 -1.28
CA PHE A 72 -11.56 -8.51 -2.31
C PHE A 72 -12.66 -7.98 -3.22
N VAL A 73 -13.57 -8.85 -3.68
CA VAL A 73 -14.63 -8.50 -4.62
C VAL A 73 -15.90 -8.09 -3.88
N ALA A 74 -16.60 -9.03 -3.28
CA ALA A 74 -17.81 -8.83 -2.51
C ALA A 74 -18.15 -10.07 -1.71
N ARG A 75 -18.85 -9.90 -0.60
CA ARG A 75 -19.39 -10.97 0.22
C ARG A 75 -20.85 -10.72 0.56
N PHE A 76 -21.62 -11.77 0.71
CA PHE A 76 -22.98 -11.69 1.20
C PHE A 76 -23.00 -11.75 2.73
N ASP A 77 -23.75 -10.86 3.37
CA ASP A 77 -23.90 -10.80 4.83
C ASP A 77 -25.07 -11.68 5.27
N HIS A 78 -24.84 -12.99 5.30
CA HIS A 78 -25.84 -13.97 5.72
C HIS A 78 -26.40 -13.69 7.12
N VAL A 79 -25.61 -13.16 8.04
CA VAL A 79 -26.05 -12.89 9.41
C VAL A 79 -27.09 -11.77 9.42
N LYS A 80 -26.83 -10.68 8.69
CA LYS A 80 -27.81 -9.60 8.58
C LYS A 80 -29.07 -10.05 7.85
N TYR A 81 -28.90 -10.79 6.74
CA TYR A 81 -30.03 -11.32 5.98
C TYR A 81 -30.94 -12.20 6.84
N LEU A 82 -30.39 -13.19 7.55
CA LEU A 82 -31.17 -14.08 8.43
C LEU A 82 -31.88 -13.31 9.55
N ARG A 83 -31.16 -12.35 10.17
CA ARG A 83 -31.77 -11.51 11.22
C ARG A 83 -32.97 -10.72 10.68
N ASP A 84 -32.77 -10.06 9.54
CA ASP A 84 -33.82 -9.19 8.97
C ASP A 84 -34.99 -10.01 8.44
N SER A 85 -34.76 -11.20 7.86
CA SER A 85 -35.79 -12.17 7.50
C SER A 85 -36.60 -12.66 8.73
N GLN A 86 -35.93 -12.90 9.87
CA GLN A 86 -36.62 -13.24 11.11
C GLN A 86 -37.48 -12.07 11.63
N ILE A 87 -36.98 -10.82 11.53
CA ILE A 87 -37.75 -9.64 11.88
C ILE A 87 -39.03 -9.52 11.04
N GLU A 88 -38.96 -9.82 9.75
CA GLU A 88 -40.11 -9.80 8.85
C GLU A 88 -41.18 -10.81 9.27
N ILE A 89 -40.77 -12.05 9.54
CA ILE A 89 -41.65 -13.10 10.04
C ILE A 89 -42.32 -12.66 11.36
N LEU A 90 -41.56 -12.08 12.28
CA LEU A 90 -42.07 -11.58 13.55
C LEU A 90 -43.07 -10.42 13.34
N ASN A 91 -42.79 -9.52 12.41
CA ASN A 91 -43.72 -8.42 12.10
C ASN A 91 -45.02 -8.93 11.52
N ALA A 92 -44.99 -9.91 10.61
CA ALA A 92 -46.22 -10.55 10.10
C ALA A 92 -47.05 -11.18 11.22
N GLN A 93 -46.43 -11.92 12.14
CA GLN A 93 -47.11 -12.51 13.30
C GLN A 93 -47.69 -11.45 14.27
N ARG A 94 -47.03 -10.29 14.42
CA ARG A 94 -47.48 -9.18 15.26
C ARG A 94 -48.68 -8.50 14.63
N GLU A 95 -48.65 -8.30 13.31
CA GLU A 95 -49.77 -7.71 12.55
C GLU A 95 -51.05 -8.60 12.64
N GLU A 96 -50.90 -9.93 12.50
CA GLU A 96 -51.98 -10.89 12.73
C GLU A 96 -52.60 -10.79 14.15
N ARG A 97 -51.80 -10.39 15.13
CA ARG A 97 -52.20 -10.22 16.54
C ARG A 97 -52.68 -8.81 16.88
N GLY A 98 -52.74 -7.90 15.90
CA GLY A 98 -53.18 -6.51 16.10
C GLY A 98 -52.25 -5.63 16.91
N LEU A 99 -50.92 -5.93 16.88
CA LEU A 99 -49.90 -5.16 17.57
C LEU A 99 -49.26 -4.11 16.65
N ASP A 100 -49.40 -2.84 16.95
CA ASP A 100 -49.02 -1.71 16.10
C ASP A 100 -47.51 -1.43 16.01
N SER A 101 -46.68 -2.00 16.87
CA SER A 101 -45.23 -1.72 16.85
C SER A 101 -44.50 -2.66 15.91
N LYS A 102 -43.92 -2.15 14.81
CA LYS A 102 -43.07 -2.91 13.89
C LYS A 102 -41.60 -2.86 14.36
N LEU A 103 -40.92 -4.00 14.27
CA LEU A 103 -39.50 -4.08 14.40
C LEU A 103 -38.86 -3.59 13.09
N THR A 104 -37.80 -2.80 13.16
CA THR A 104 -37.16 -2.22 11.96
C THR A 104 -35.93 -2.99 11.53
N THR A 105 -35.79 -3.17 10.24
CA THR A 105 -34.57 -3.64 9.55
C THR A 105 -33.67 -2.49 9.10
N GLY A 106 -34.03 -1.24 9.43
CA GLY A 106 -33.45 -0.04 8.84
C GLY A 106 -33.94 0.15 7.41
N ASP A 107 -33.06 0.58 6.53
CA ASP A 107 -33.38 0.83 5.11
C ASP A 107 -33.28 -0.43 4.22
N ARG A 108 -33.05 -1.61 4.82
CA ARG A 108 -32.90 -2.87 4.07
C ARG A 108 -34.21 -3.60 3.91
N ASN A 109 -34.38 -4.19 2.71
CA ASN A 109 -35.49 -5.05 2.39
C ASN A 109 -35.04 -6.51 2.27
N PRO A 110 -35.57 -7.46 3.11
CA PRO A 110 -35.22 -8.89 3.00
C PRO A 110 -35.54 -9.54 1.64
N GLU A 111 -36.45 -8.96 0.87
CA GLU A 111 -36.74 -9.40 -0.51
C GLU A 111 -35.63 -8.96 -1.50
N SER A 112 -34.84 -7.93 -1.15
CA SER A 112 -33.74 -7.42 -1.97
C SER A 112 -32.39 -7.99 -1.51
N LEU A 113 -31.92 -9.07 -2.13
CA LEU A 113 -30.65 -9.67 -1.79
C LEU A 113 -29.46 -8.69 -1.97
N ALA A 114 -29.60 -7.71 -2.85
CA ALA A 114 -28.60 -6.66 -3.08
C ALA A 114 -28.27 -5.84 -1.81
N ASP A 115 -29.24 -5.64 -0.92
CA ASP A 115 -29.08 -4.89 0.33
C ASP A 115 -28.13 -5.58 1.33
N TYR A 116 -27.84 -6.86 1.11
CA TYR A 116 -26.99 -7.67 1.96
C TYR A 116 -25.62 -7.96 1.31
N VAL A 117 -25.36 -7.44 0.11
CA VAL A 117 -24.06 -7.54 -0.53
C VAL A 117 -23.12 -6.46 0.00
N VAL A 118 -22.03 -6.88 0.61
CA VAL A 118 -20.94 -5.99 1.07
C VAL A 118 -19.86 -5.94 0.00
N LYS A 119 -19.80 -4.84 -0.75
CA LYS A 119 -18.79 -4.62 -1.80
C LYS A 119 -17.41 -4.50 -1.19
N GLY A 120 -16.46 -5.32 -1.67
CA GLY A 120 -15.05 -5.23 -1.36
C GLY A 120 -14.35 -4.12 -2.17
N PRO A 121 -13.04 -3.91 -1.95
CA PRO A 121 -12.27 -2.86 -2.63
C PRO A 121 -12.34 -2.93 -4.16
N ALA A 122 -12.26 -4.14 -4.74
CA ALA A 122 -12.33 -4.30 -6.19
C ALA A 122 -13.69 -3.86 -6.75
N ALA A 123 -14.79 -4.34 -6.19
CA ALA A 123 -16.12 -3.96 -6.64
C ALA A 123 -16.40 -2.46 -6.48
N LYS A 124 -15.89 -1.85 -5.41
CA LYS A 124 -15.97 -0.40 -5.21
C LYS A 124 -15.18 0.37 -6.26
N ALA A 125 -13.93 -0.04 -6.53
CA ALA A 125 -13.10 0.60 -7.54
C ALA A 125 -13.73 0.50 -8.94
N TYR A 126 -14.25 -0.67 -9.30
CA TYR A 126 -14.91 -0.90 -10.59
C TYR A 126 -16.26 -0.17 -10.72
N SER A 127 -16.89 0.18 -9.61
CA SER A 127 -18.12 0.98 -9.63
C SER A 127 -17.87 2.48 -9.82
N LYS A 128 -16.61 2.94 -9.83
CA LYS A 128 -16.21 4.34 -9.92
C LYS A 128 -15.29 4.55 -11.11
N PRO A 129 -15.67 5.38 -12.10
CA PRO A 129 -14.82 5.65 -13.27
C PRO A 129 -13.47 6.24 -12.83
N ASN A 130 -12.41 5.82 -13.50
CA ASN A 130 -11.05 6.34 -13.28
C ASN A 130 -10.54 6.31 -11.85
N SER A 131 -10.94 5.34 -11.04
CA SER A 131 -10.46 5.15 -9.67
C SER A 131 -9.06 4.52 -9.64
N VAL A 132 -8.49 4.39 -8.44
CA VAL A 132 -7.24 3.68 -8.18
C VAL A 132 -7.52 2.50 -7.27
N LEU A 133 -7.00 1.32 -7.61
CA LEU A 133 -7.05 0.12 -6.79
C LEU A 133 -5.63 -0.31 -6.43
N LEU A 134 -5.31 -0.26 -5.14
CA LEU A 134 -4.05 -0.78 -4.60
C LEU A 134 -4.28 -2.15 -3.95
N ILE A 135 -3.53 -3.14 -4.40
CA ILE A 135 -3.42 -4.46 -3.79
C ILE A 135 -2.03 -4.51 -3.14
N ASP A 136 -1.97 -4.30 -1.83
CA ASP A 136 -0.71 -4.07 -1.11
C ASP A 136 -0.17 -5.36 -0.50
N GLU A 137 1.12 -5.65 -0.73
CA GLU A 137 1.86 -6.80 -0.21
C GLU A 137 1.26 -8.16 -0.63
N ILE A 138 1.06 -8.38 -1.94
CA ILE A 138 0.45 -9.59 -2.51
C ILE A 138 1.21 -10.88 -2.11
N ASP A 139 2.49 -10.80 -1.84
CA ASP A 139 3.35 -11.88 -1.39
C ASP A 139 3.03 -12.41 0.02
N LYS A 140 2.17 -11.72 0.79
CA LYS A 140 1.64 -12.20 2.07
C LYS A 140 0.38 -13.08 1.93
N ALA A 141 -0.14 -13.20 0.72
CA ALA A 141 -1.35 -13.97 0.44
C ALA A 141 -1.13 -15.48 0.54
N PRO A 142 -2.20 -16.26 0.75
CA PRO A 142 -2.19 -17.69 0.45
C PRO A 142 -1.78 -17.92 -1.02
N ARG A 143 -1.10 -19.05 -1.31
CA ARG A 143 -0.55 -19.35 -2.64
C ARG A 143 -1.59 -19.36 -3.78
N GLU A 144 -2.82 -19.71 -3.47
CA GLU A 144 -3.92 -19.78 -4.43
C GLU A 144 -4.46 -18.39 -4.78
N PHE A 145 -4.41 -17.45 -3.85
CA PHE A 145 -5.02 -16.12 -3.99
C PHE A 145 -4.56 -15.32 -5.23
N PRO A 146 -3.26 -15.25 -5.59
CA PRO A 146 -2.85 -14.56 -6.82
C PRO A 146 -3.50 -15.14 -8.08
N ASN A 147 -3.69 -16.47 -8.17
CA ASN A 147 -4.36 -17.10 -9.31
C ASN A 147 -5.85 -16.79 -9.35
N ASP A 148 -6.52 -16.78 -8.19
CA ASP A 148 -7.93 -16.42 -8.09
C ASP A 148 -8.17 -14.95 -8.48
N LEU A 149 -7.22 -14.05 -8.15
CA LEU A 149 -7.24 -12.65 -8.57
C LEU A 149 -7.20 -12.50 -10.08
N LEU A 150 -6.47 -13.37 -10.80
CA LEU A 150 -6.32 -13.27 -12.24
C LEU A 150 -7.66 -13.31 -12.97
N TYR A 151 -8.55 -14.20 -12.53
CA TYR A 151 -9.88 -14.28 -13.13
C TYR A 151 -10.65 -12.97 -12.91
N ALA A 152 -10.65 -12.48 -11.68
CA ALA A 152 -11.34 -11.26 -11.30
C ALA A 152 -10.85 -10.03 -12.08
N LEU A 153 -9.53 -9.87 -12.21
CA LEU A 153 -8.93 -8.72 -12.89
C LEU A 153 -9.00 -8.78 -14.42
N SER A 154 -8.97 -10.01 -15.01
CA SER A 154 -8.93 -10.18 -16.47
C SER A 154 -10.27 -9.96 -17.15
N HIS A 155 -11.39 -10.18 -16.45
CA HIS A 155 -12.73 -10.16 -17.07
C HIS A 155 -13.39 -8.79 -17.01
N ARG A 156 -12.79 -7.78 -16.37
CA ARG A 156 -13.34 -6.40 -16.21
C ARG A 156 -14.78 -6.38 -15.66
N LYS A 157 -15.21 -7.46 -15.05
CA LYS A 157 -16.53 -7.60 -14.47
C LYS A 157 -16.54 -8.51 -13.25
N PHE A 158 -17.43 -8.22 -12.35
CA PHE A 158 -17.71 -9.05 -11.19
C PHE A 158 -19.21 -9.37 -11.14
N ILE A 159 -19.53 -10.59 -10.73
CA ILE A 159 -20.90 -10.98 -10.41
C ILE A 159 -21.01 -10.98 -8.89
N MET A 160 -21.92 -10.16 -8.37
CA MET A 160 -22.14 -10.09 -6.94
C MET A 160 -22.76 -11.38 -6.43
N PRO A 161 -22.28 -11.92 -5.31
CA PRO A 161 -22.86 -13.15 -4.75
C PRO A 161 -24.32 -12.95 -4.41
N GLU A 162 -25.10 -13.99 -4.51
CA GLU A 162 -26.54 -14.15 -4.22
C GLU A 162 -27.45 -13.18 -4.97
N SER A 163 -27.08 -11.89 -5.10
CA SER A 163 -27.91 -10.92 -5.85
C SER A 163 -27.82 -11.10 -7.37
N GLY A 164 -26.71 -11.69 -7.87
CA GLY A 164 -26.47 -11.80 -9.31
C GLY A 164 -26.20 -10.48 -10.02
N GLU A 165 -26.13 -9.34 -9.29
CA GLU A 165 -25.80 -8.04 -9.87
C GLU A 165 -24.43 -8.11 -10.56
N VAL A 166 -24.34 -7.58 -11.78
CA VAL A 166 -23.09 -7.52 -12.54
C VAL A 166 -22.52 -6.11 -12.45
N ILE A 167 -21.32 -5.98 -11.94
CA ILE A 167 -20.52 -4.77 -12.03
C ILE A 167 -19.55 -4.97 -13.19
N GLU A 168 -19.71 -4.16 -14.22
CA GLU A 168 -18.86 -4.18 -15.41
C GLU A 168 -18.29 -2.78 -15.66
N VAL A 169 -17.02 -2.70 -16.03
CA VAL A 169 -16.34 -1.44 -16.30
C VAL A 169 -15.89 -1.40 -17.76
N SER A 170 -16.08 -0.24 -18.40
CA SER A 170 -15.58 0.00 -19.73
C SER A 170 -14.04 0.05 -19.75
N GLU A 171 -13.45 -0.17 -20.90
CA GLU A 171 -11.98 -0.09 -21.05
C GLU A 171 -11.44 1.31 -20.70
N GLN A 172 -12.22 2.34 -20.97
CA GLN A 172 -11.85 3.74 -20.70
C GLN A 172 -11.95 4.12 -19.23
N ASP A 173 -12.81 3.44 -18.48
CA ASP A 173 -13.10 3.71 -17.07
C ASP A 173 -12.38 2.75 -16.11
N MET A 174 -11.52 1.87 -16.65
CA MET A 174 -10.76 0.92 -15.83
C MET A 174 -9.99 1.63 -14.71
N PRO A 175 -10.06 1.14 -13.47
CA PRO A 175 -9.24 1.66 -12.40
C PRO A 175 -7.76 1.47 -12.72
N ALA A 176 -6.92 2.40 -12.26
CA ALA A 176 -5.48 2.19 -12.25
C ALA A 176 -5.15 1.16 -11.16
N ILE A 177 -4.81 -0.07 -11.56
CA ILE A 177 -4.55 -1.18 -10.63
C ILE A 177 -3.05 -1.28 -10.37
N VAL A 178 -2.66 -1.12 -9.11
CA VAL A 178 -1.27 -1.29 -8.65
C VAL A 178 -1.21 -2.41 -7.63
N ILE A 179 -0.26 -3.32 -7.84
CA ILE A 179 0.00 -4.47 -6.97
C ILE A 179 1.42 -4.34 -6.46
N THR A 180 1.63 -4.42 -5.15
CA THR A 180 2.97 -4.35 -4.55
C THR A 180 3.41 -5.71 -4.00
N SER A 181 4.72 -5.96 -4.01
CA SER A 181 5.34 -7.15 -3.42
C SER A 181 6.71 -6.83 -2.83
N ASN A 182 7.02 -7.36 -1.66
CA ASN A 182 8.35 -7.32 -1.04
C ASN A 182 9.19 -8.55 -1.41
N ARG A 183 8.66 -9.48 -2.21
CA ARG A 183 9.29 -10.74 -2.60
C ARG A 183 9.57 -11.69 -1.42
N GLU A 184 8.75 -11.63 -0.37
CA GLU A 184 8.83 -12.59 0.72
C GLU A 184 8.42 -14.00 0.27
N GLN A 185 7.50 -14.07 -0.71
CA GLN A 185 7.12 -15.32 -1.41
C GLN A 185 7.15 -15.08 -2.92
N GLU A 186 7.51 -16.11 -3.68
CA GLU A 186 7.51 -16.03 -5.14
C GLU A 186 6.09 -16.10 -5.70
N LEU A 187 5.76 -15.15 -6.57
CA LEU A 187 4.48 -15.10 -7.26
C LEU A 187 4.45 -16.04 -8.47
N PRO A 188 3.31 -16.68 -8.77
CA PRO A 188 3.17 -17.56 -9.92
C PRO A 188 3.52 -16.86 -11.25
N THR A 189 4.24 -17.55 -12.13
CA THR A 189 4.62 -17.01 -13.45
C THR A 189 3.39 -16.59 -14.28
N ALA A 190 2.30 -17.36 -14.17
CA ALA A 190 1.03 -17.04 -14.84
C ALA A 190 0.44 -15.70 -14.36
N PHE A 191 0.62 -15.37 -13.08
CA PHE A 191 0.21 -14.09 -12.51
C PHE A 191 1.09 -12.95 -13.03
N LYS A 192 2.41 -13.10 -12.94
CA LYS A 192 3.37 -12.10 -13.46
C LYS A 192 3.16 -11.80 -14.94
N GLY A 193 2.84 -12.82 -15.76
CA GLY A 193 2.58 -12.68 -17.19
C GLY A 193 1.33 -11.87 -17.56
N ARG A 194 0.45 -11.56 -16.60
CA ARG A 194 -0.75 -10.73 -16.80
C ARG A 194 -0.62 -9.31 -16.19
N CYS A 195 0.56 -8.97 -15.72
CA CYS A 195 0.88 -7.66 -15.17
C CYS A 195 1.94 -6.98 -16.02
N ILE A 196 1.92 -5.66 -16.05
CA ILE A 196 3.11 -4.90 -16.38
C ILE A 196 4.01 -4.97 -15.15
N TYR A 197 5.26 -5.35 -15.34
CA TYR A 197 6.21 -5.59 -14.25
C TYR A 197 7.22 -4.45 -14.13
N HIS A 198 7.47 -4.02 -12.90
CA HIS A 198 8.57 -3.10 -12.61
C HIS A 198 9.23 -3.48 -11.27
N TYR A 199 10.56 -3.46 -11.25
CA TYR A 199 11.32 -3.62 -10.02
C TYR A 199 11.89 -2.27 -9.59
N ILE A 200 11.64 -1.87 -8.34
CA ILE A 200 12.21 -0.66 -7.76
C ILE A 200 13.44 -1.04 -6.94
N ASP A 201 14.60 -0.59 -7.40
CA ASP A 201 15.83 -0.68 -6.63
C ASP A 201 15.77 0.22 -5.40
N PHE A 202 16.54 -0.15 -4.38
CA PHE A 202 16.68 0.73 -3.22
C PHE A 202 17.39 2.02 -3.66
N PRO A 203 16.91 3.21 -3.24
CA PRO A 203 17.48 4.48 -3.67
C PRO A 203 18.99 4.55 -3.40
N ASP A 204 19.75 5.02 -4.36
CA ASP A 204 21.15 5.40 -4.16
C ASP A 204 21.26 6.71 -3.33
N GLN A 205 22.49 7.11 -3.00
CA GLN A 205 22.72 8.30 -2.18
C GLN A 205 22.17 9.59 -2.82
N GLU A 206 22.29 9.73 -4.13
CA GLU A 206 21.79 10.92 -4.83
C GLU A 206 20.26 10.97 -4.80
N THR A 207 19.61 9.86 -5.12
CA THR A 207 18.16 9.74 -5.09
C THR A 207 17.61 9.91 -3.66
N MET A 208 18.29 9.32 -2.66
CA MET A 208 17.91 9.48 -1.26
C MET A 208 18.00 10.93 -0.80
N GLY A 209 19.04 11.66 -1.20
CA GLY A 209 19.16 13.10 -0.94
C GLY A 209 17.94 13.87 -1.46
N LYS A 210 17.57 13.62 -2.71
CA LYS A 210 16.37 14.25 -3.33
C LYS A 210 15.06 13.88 -2.60
N ILE A 211 14.95 12.63 -2.10
CA ILE A 211 13.79 12.19 -1.30
C ILE A 211 13.77 12.94 0.04
N ILE A 212 14.91 13.04 0.72
CA ILE A 212 15.04 13.76 2.00
C ILE A 212 14.64 15.23 1.82
N ASP A 213 15.15 15.90 0.79
CA ASP A 213 14.84 17.30 0.49
C ASP A 213 13.33 17.53 0.24
N LYS A 214 12.67 16.61 -0.45
CA LYS A 214 11.22 16.69 -0.68
C LYS A 214 10.39 16.54 0.62
N HIS A 215 10.88 15.74 1.56
CA HIS A 215 10.18 15.48 2.82
C HIS A 215 10.55 16.46 3.95
N ASN A 216 11.78 16.98 3.92
CA ASN A 216 12.34 17.84 4.96
C ASN A 216 13.20 18.96 4.34
N PRO A 217 12.58 19.92 3.63
CA PRO A 217 13.30 20.93 2.83
C PRO A 217 14.15 21.91 3.64
N ASN A 218 14.00 21.94 4.95
CA ASN A 218 14.69 22.89 5.84
C ASN A 218 15.84 22.25 6.62
N LEU A 219 16.27 21.03 6.30
CA LEU A 219 17.39 20.38 6.98
C LEU A 219 18.73 20.97 6.51
N ASP A 220 19.67 21.11 7.45
CA ASP A 220 21.04 21.48 7.13
C ASP A 220 21.71 20.38 6.29
N GLU A 221 22.36 20.74 5.19
CA GLU A 221 23.02 19.80 4.27
C GLU A 221 24.06 18.93 4.98
N LYS A 222 24.78 19.46 6.00
CA LYS A 222 25.74 18.69 6.79
C LYS A 222 25.06 17.60 7.61
N VAL A 223 23.90 17.90 8.17
CA VAL A 223 23.08 16.93 8.92
C VAL A 223 22.61 15.81 8.01
N VAL A 224 22.09 16.16 6.83
CA VAL A 224 21.67 15.19 5.82
C VAL A 224 22.82 14.30 5.37
N LYS A 225 24.00 14.90 5.06
CA LYS A 225 25.18 14.16 4.63
C LYS A 225 25.60 13.13 5.67
N VAL A 226 25.80 13.55 6.92
CA VAL A 226 26.24 12.64 8.00
C VAL A 226 25.21 11.55 8.27
N ALA A 227 23.93 11.87 8.24
CA ALA A 227 22.86 10.88 8.41
C ALA A 227 22.85 9.84 7.28
N MET A 228 23.04 10.26 6.03
CA MET A 228 23.15 9.36 4.89
C MET A 228 24.39 8.46 4.99
N ASP A 229 25.54 8.99 5.39
CA ASP A 229 26.76 8.21 5.55
C ASP A 229 26.59 7.11 6.60
N VAL A 230 26.01 7.44 7.76
CA VAL A 230 25.62 6.46 8.81
C VAL A 230 24.63 5.45 8.24
N PHE A 231 23.56 5.90 7.60
CA PHE A 231 22.51 5.05 7.08
C PHE A 231 23.03 4.02 6.06
N TYR A 232 23.80 4.46 5.05
CA TYR A 232 24.34 3.55 4.06
C TYR A 232 25.45 2.66 4.61
N HIS A 233 26.20 3.13 5.63
CA HIS A 233 27.12 2.28 6.36
C HIS A 233 26.36 1.13 7.05
N LEU A 234 25.30 1.43 7.80
CA LEU A 234 24.46 0.43 8.45
C LEU A 234 23.89 -0.58 7.45
N ARG A 235 23.42 -0.14 6.28
CA ARG A 235 22.92 -1.04 5.25
C ARG A 235 23.98 -2.00 4.70
N ARG A 236 25.26 -1.60 4.68
CA ARG A 236 26.40 -2.46 4.26
C ARG A 236 26.85 -3.46 5.30
N LEU A 237 26.43 -3.33 6.57
CA LEU A 237 26.87 -4.22 7.65
C LEU A 237 26.27 -5.63 7.58
N GLY A 238 25.34 -5.90 6.67
CA GLY A 238 24.62 -7.19 6.59
C GLY A 238 23.81 -7.46 7.86
N LEU A 239 23.08 -6.45 8.31
CA LEU A 239 22.12 -6.56 9.41
C LEU A 239 21.02 -7.55 9.01
N GLU A 240 20.37 -8.16 10.01
CA GLU A 240 19.20 -9.02 9.80
C GLU A 240 18.10 -8.26 9.06
N ARG A 241 17.92 -6.99 9.43
CA ARG A 241 17.00 -6.08 8.75
C ARG A 241 17.70 -4.77 8.40
N ALA A 242 17.93 -4.56 7.11
CA ALA A 242 18.48 -3.30 6.62
C ALA A 242 17.52 -2.13 6.86
N PRO A 243 18.01 -0.96 7.31
CA PRO A 243 17.19 0.23 7.51
C PRO A 243 16.56 0.70 6.18
N THR A 244 15.33 1.24 6.28
CA THR A 244 14.48 1.65 5.15
C THR A 244 14.44 3.17 4.97
N THR A 245 13.96 3.64 3.80
CA THR A 245 13.78 5.07 3.52
C THR A 245 12.88 5.75 4.56
N ARG A 246 11.79 5.10 4.98
CA ARG A 246 10.89 5.64 6.02
C ARG A 246 11.62 5.85 7.35
N GLU A 247 12.52 4.96 7.67
CA GLU A 247 13.25 5.00 8.94
C GLU A 247 14.28 6.13 8.98
N ILE A 248 15.04 6.37 7.88
CA ILE A 248 15.93 7.54 7.83
C ILE A 248 15.16 8.86 7.85
N LEU A 249 14.04 8.97 7.15
CA LEU A 249 13.19 10.16 7.19
C LEU A 249 12.66 10.46 8.61
N ASN A 250 12.21 9.42 9.32
CA ASN A 250 11.77 9.55 10.72
C ASN A 250 12.91 9.92 11.66
N TRP A 251 14.09 9.34 11.46
CA TRP A 251 15.27 9.65 12.27
C TRP A 251 15.72 11.10 12.09
N LEU A 252 15.80 11.57 10.86
CA LEU A 252 16.12 12.97 10.53
C LEU A 252 15.09 13.94 11.10
N LYS A 253 13.80 13.63 10.97
CA LYS A 253 12.73 14.43 11.58
C LYS A 253 12.92 14.53 13.09
N TYR A 254 13.14 13.41 13.78
CA TYR A 254 13.39 13.39 15.22
C TYR A 254 14.60 14.26 15.59
N MET A 255 15.71 14.13 14.88
CA MET A 255 16.94 14.89 15.14
C MET A 255 16.74 16.39 14.93
N SER A 256 15.98 16.81 13.93
CA SER A 256 15.69 18.23 13.69
C SER A 256 14.79 18.86 14.74
N GLU A 257 13.91 18.08 15.38
CA GLU A 257 13.00 18.57 16.42
C GLU A 257 13.68 18.74 17.79
N ILE A 258 14.60 17.84 18.16
CA ILE A 258 15.14 17.81 19.52
C ILE A 258 16.53 18.43 19.67
N ALA A 259 17.29 18.58 18.59
CA ALA A 259 18.68 19.03 18.67
C ALA A 259 19.19 19.69 17.38
N PRO A 260 18.58 20.79 16.92
CA PRO A 260 18.98 21.41 15.66
C PRO A 260 20.46 21.87 15.65
N GLU A 261 20.99 22.34 16.80
CA GLU A 261 22.36 22.85 16.90
C GLU A 261 23.42 21.74 17.05
N ASP A 262 23.05 20.60 17.64
CA ASP A 262 23.95 19.46 17.92
C ASP A 262 23.66 18.23 17.04
N ALA A 263 22.79 18.36 16.04
CA ALA A 263 22.29 17.22 15.26
C ALA A 263 23.45 16.40 14.64
N VAL A 264 24.45 17.04 14.05
CA VAL A 264 25.61 16.35 13.46
C VAL A 264 26.33 15.48 14.49
N LYS A 265 26.64 16.03 15.68
CA LYS A 265 27.32 15.31 16.74
C LYS A 265 26.49 14.13 17.27
N LYS A 266 25.20 14.33 17.45
CA LYS A 266 24.29 13.30 17.94
C LYS A 266 24.09 12.18 16.93
N ILE A 267 23.97 12.51 15.65
CA ILE A 267 23.88 11.53 14.56
C ILE A 267 25.21 10.73 14.48
N SER A 268 26.36 11.39 14.54
CA SER A 268 27.66 10.71 14.60
C SER A 268 27.82 9.82 15.83
N GLY A 269 27.21 10.21 16.96
CA GLY A 269 27.14 9.39 18.18
C GLY A 269 26.03 8.35 18.18
N LEU A 270 25.31 8.18 17.05
CA LEU A 270 24.21 7.24 16.86
C LEU A 270 23.04 7.45 17.84
N GLU A 271 22.83 8.67 18.31
CA GLU A 271 21.66 8.99 19.14
C GLU A 271 20.36 8.71 18.34
N GLY A 272 19.39 8.08 18.98
CA GLY A 272 18.14 7.70 18.32
C GLY A 272 18.24 6.56 17.31
N ILE A 273 19.34 5.79 17.30
CA ILE A 273 19.61 4.68 16.37
C ILE A 273 18.48 3.63 16.33
N GLY A 274 17.66 3.52 17.40
CA GLY A 274 16.47 2.68 17.42
C GLY A 274 15.41 3.05 16.36
N ALA A 275 15.53 4.24 15.74
CA ALA A 275 14.75 4.57 14.56
C ALA A 275 15.15 3.70 13.35
N LEU A 276 16.42 3.35 13.21
CA LEU A 276 16.99 2.59 12.09
C LEU A 276 17.12 1.10 12.36
N ILE A 277 17.43 0.69 13.60
CA ILE A 277 17.68 -0.71 13.99
C ILE A 277 16.48 -1.25 14.74
N LYS A 278 16.01 -2.46 14.37
CA LYS A 278 14.75 -3.05 14.87
C LYS A 278 14.92 -4.38 15.57
N THR A 279 16.13 -4.95 15.60
CA THR A 279 16.40 -6.20 16.32
C THR A 279 17.46 -5.99 17.40
N GLN A 280 17.38 -6.81 18.47
CA GLN A 280 18.37 -6.74 19.55
C GLN A 280 19.76 -7.17 19.09
N ASP A 281 19.83 -8.17 18.21
CA ASP A 281 21.09 -8.71 17.69
C ASP A 281 21.82 -7.69 16.82
N ASP A 282 21.08 -6.98 15.95
CA ASP A 282 21.63 -5.88 15.16
C ASP A 282 22.12 -4.73 16.05
N MET A 283 21.35 -4.40 17.10
CA MET A 283 21.75 -3.37 18.07
C MET A 283 23.06 -3.73 18.78
N LEU A 284 23.19 -4.97 19.25
CA LEU A 284 24.41 -5.47 19.89
C LEU A 284 25.59 -5.49 18.93
N ARG A 285 25.34 -5.82 17.65
CA ARG A 285 26.37 -5.82 16.60
C ARG A 285 26.89 -4.41 16.35
N VAL A 286 26.00 -3.44 16.18
CA VAL A 286 26.37 -2.04 15.96
C VAL A 286 27.10 -1.46 17.18
N ASN A 287 26.61 -1.70 18.40
CA ASN A 287 27.26 -1.24 19.63
C ASN A 287 28.67 -1.81 19.81
N ARG A 288 28.91 -3.07 19.43
CA ARG A 288 30.27 -3.67 19.46
C ARG A 288 31.21 -3.01 18.46
N MET A 289 30.72 -2.62 17.29
CA MET A 289 31.53 -1.93 16.29
C MET A 289 31.91 -0.51 16.73
N ILE A 290 30.96 0.21 17.34
CA ILE A 290 31.21 1.55 17.90
C ILE A 290 32.24 1.47 19.04
N GLY A 291 32.12 0.49 19.94
CA GLY A 291 33.04 0.30 21.05
C GLY A 291 34.44 -0.18 20.64
N ALA A 292 34.57 -0.75 19.44
CA ALA A 292 35.85 -1.19 18.88
C ALA A 292 36.54 -0.12 18.03
N ASP A 293 35.83 0.88 17.53
CA ASP A 293 36.30 1.95 16.69
C ASP A 293 36.08 3.30 17.38
N GLU A 294 37.07 3.74 18.21
CA GLU A 294 37.01 5.05 18.89
C GLU A 294 36.85 6.24 17.91
N ASN A 295 37.00 5.99 16.60
CA ASN A 295 36.87 6.96 15.52
C ASN A 295 35.67 6.71 14.58
N PHE A 296 34.69 5.91 14.97
CA PHE A 296 33.56 5.59 14.10
C PHE A 296 32.87 6.86 13.52
N GLY A 297 32.74 7.92 14.33
CA GLY A 297 32.24 9.21 13.89
C GLY A 297 33.22 10.05 13.04
N ASN A 298 34.51 9.78 13.09
CA ASN A 298 35.53 10.52 12.34
C ASN A 298 35.91 9.87 11.00
N ASN A 299 35.58 8.57 10.81
CA ASN A 299 35.81 7.82 9.57
C ASN A 299 34.65 7.93 8.57
N LEU A 300 33.66 8.74 8.88
CA LEU A 300 32.47 9.03 8.02
C LEU A 300 32.74 10.29 7.13
N ASN A 301 33.98 10.69 6.93
CA ASN A 301 34.40 11.80 6.03
C ASN A 301 34.78 11.29 4.65
#